data_7a80d3a9a02bd532c7b1a2f339694cf5
#
_entry.id   7a80d3a9a02bd532c7b1a2f339694cf5
#
_cell.length_a   1.000
_cell.length_b   1.000
_cell.length_c   1.000
_cell.angle_alpha   90.00
_cell.angle_beta   90.00
_cell.angle_gamma   90.00
#
_symmetry.space_group_name_H-M   'P 1'
#
loop_
_entity.id
_entity.type
_entity.pdbx_description
1 polymer ?
#
loop_
_entity_poly.entity_id
_entity_poly.type
_entity_poly.pdbx_seq_one_letter_code
_entity_poly.pdbx_strand_id
1 'polypeptide(L)'
;MIKVNNLSKEFHEQGTNNELLVVDHVDFTIQNGSFCALVGESGSGKSTLAQLMCGLLVPSSGEVLFEGKNISLCRGKQKQVLRSKIQLILQDGKGAMDPRFTVYQIIAEPIRNFRKLSKKEEEREINDLLAMMELPEEIKLRKAHELSGGQQKRVCIARALAAQPDVLIFDEAVSGLDVLVRKHILDLLKRLHQERKMTCFFITHDLDVALYLADRVMVMRCGKIIEDRTFHGSTDCFTHPYTKLLLHSIAPYLG
;
A
#
# COMPACT_ATOMS: atom_id res chain seq x y z
N MET A 1 0.00 -9.50 12.06
CA MET A 1 0.63 -10.43 11.11
C MET A 1 -0.33 -10.77 9.99
N ILE A 2 0.12 -10.63 8.74
CA ILE A 2 -0.63 -11.12 7.57
C ILE A 2 0.06 -12.38 7.05
N LYS A 3 -0.71 -13.41 6.77
CA LYS A 3 -0.22 -14.66 6.16
C LYS A 3 -1.03 -14.94 4.89
N VAL A 4 -0.34 -15.18 3.81
CA VAL A 4 -0.89 -15.56 2.50
C VAL A 4 -0.54 -17.03 2.29
N ASN A 5 -1.53 -17.86 2.06
CA ASN A 5 -1.39 -19.33 1.93
C ASN A 5 -1.93 -19.78 0.59
N ASN A 6 -1.06 -20.30 -0.26
CA ASN A 6 -1.40 -20.91 -1.54
C ASN A 6 -2.44 -20.12 -2.35
N LEU A 7 -2.24 -18.78 -2.38
CA LEU A 7 -3.22 -17.84 -2.90
C LEU A 7 -3.20 -17.80 -4.42
N SER A 8 -4.39 -18.01 -5.03
CA SER A 8 -4.54 -17.85 -6.48
C SER A 8 -5.75 -17.00 -6.84
N LYS A 9 -5.64 -16.29 -7.96
CA LYS A 9 -6.75 -15.52 -8.54
C LYS A 9 -6.77 -15.63 -10.04
N GLU A 10 -7.92 -16.08 -10.52
CA GLU A 10 -8.29 -16.19 -11.93
C GLU A 10 -9.36 -15.17 -12.28
N PHE A 11 -9.30 -14.66 -13.49
CA PHE A 11 -10.34 -13.81 -14.07
C PHE A 11 -10.82 -14.42 -15.38
N HIS A 12 -12.11 -14.42 -15.60
CA HIS A 12 -12.69 -14.77 -16.89
C HIS A 12 -12.50 -13.63 -17.89
N GLU A 13 -11.94 -13.92 -19.03
CA GLU A 13 -11.78 -12.94 -20.10
C GLU A 13 -13.13 -12.75 -20.78
N GLN A 14 -13.61 -11.50 -20.84
CA GLN A 14 -14.91 -11.21 -21.43
C GLN A 14 -14.94 -11.60 -22.92
N GLY A 15 -15.88 -12.49 -23.28
CA GLY A 15 -16.09 -12.93 -24.67
C GLY A 15 -15.29 -14.17 -25.09
N THR A 16 -14.51 -14.75 -24.18
CA THR A 16 -13.81 -16.02 -24.38
C THR A 16 -14.07 -16.95 -23.20
N ASN A 17 -13.86 -18.26 -23.41
CA ASN A 17 -13.87 -19.23 -22.30
C ASN A 17 -12.47 -19.33 -21.62
N ASN A 18 -11.60 -18.36 -21.85
CA ASN A 18 -10.26 -18.39 -21.29
C ASN A 18 -10.26 -17.81 -19.88
N GLU A 19 -9.58 -18.52 -18.98
CA GLU A 19 -9.28 -18.07 -17.64
C GLU A 19 -7.85 -17.50 -17.60
N LEU A 20 -7.71 -16.28 -17.14
CA LEU A 20 -6.42 -15.65 -16.94
C LEU A 20 -6.01 -15.79 -15.49
N LEU A 21 -5.01 -16.61 -15.20
CA LEU A 21 -4.41 -16.77 -13.89
C LEU A 21 -3.46 -15.58 -13.60
N VAL A 22 -3.91 -14.65 -12.74
CA VAL A 22 -3.18 -13.40 -12.45
C VAL A 22 -2.33 -13.51 -11.18
N VAL A 23 -2.78 -14.29 -10.19
CA VAL A 23 -2.00 -14.64 -9.00
C VAL A 23 -1.97 -16.16 -8.92
N ASP A 24 -0.79 -16.74 -8.81
CA ASP A 24 -0.54 -18.18 -9.02
C ASP A 24 0.20 -18.78 -7.81
N HIS A 25 -0.55 -19.46 -6.91
CA HIS A 25 -0.04 -20.20 -5.76
C HIS A 25 0.97 -19.40 -4.90
N VAL A 26 0.60 -18.18 -4.53
CA VAL A 26 1.48 -17.28 -3.79
C VAL A 26 1.44 -17.60 -2.29
N ASP A 27 2.63 -17.74 -1.69
CA ASP A 27 2.84 -17.97 -0.26
C ASP A 27 3.83 -16.98 0.33
N PHE A 28 3.45 -16.27 1.38
CA PHE A 28 4.36 -15.46 2.21
C PHE A 28 3.71 -15.02 3.52
N THR A 29 4.53 -14.50 4.42
CA THR A 29 4.06 -13.92 5.70
C THR A 29 4.69 -12.55 5.90
N ILE A 30 3.88 -11.55 6.28
CA ILE A 30 4.33 -10.22 6.70
C ILE A 30 4.24 -10.15 8.22
N GLN A 31 5.38 -9.93 8.88
CA GLN A 31 5.45 -9.78 10.32
C GLN A 31 4.93 -8.40 10.75
N ASN A 32 4.39 -8.31 11.98
CA ASN A 32 4.00 -7.01 12.53
C ASN A 32 5.23 -6.09 12.66
N GLY A 33 5.06 -4.84 12.27
CA GLY A 33 6.10 -3.83 12.34
C GLY A 33 7.22 -3.99 11.31
N SER A 34 7.06 -4.86 10.27
CA SER A 34 8.02 -4.97 9.18
C SER A 34 7.67 -4.03 8.02
N PHE A 35 8.68 -3.63 7.28
CA PHE A 35 8.51 -2.94 5.99
C PHE A 35 8.91 -3.89 4.86
N CYS A 36 7.92 -4.42 4.15
CA CYS A 36 8.13 -5.33 3.02
C CYS A 36 7.82 -4.62 1.70
N ALA A 37 8.60 -4.87 0.67
CA ALA A 37 8.30 -4.41 -0.69
C ALA A 37 8.01 -5.58 -1.63
N LEU A 38 7.12 -5.33 -2.60
CA LEU A 38 6.84 -6.23 -3.71
C LEU A 38 7.15 -5.52 -5.02
N VAL A 39 8.10 -6.06 -5.78
CA VAL A 39 8.57 -5.48 -7.04
C VAL A 39 8.23 -6.39 -8.21
N GLY A 40 8.02 -5.83 -9.38
CA GLY A 40 7.80 -6.57 -10.62
C GLY A 40 7.25 -5.67 -11.73
N GLU A 41 7.27 -6.17 -12.96
CA GLU A 41 6.74 -5.45 -14.12
C GLU A 41 5.24 -5.15 -14.02
N SER A 42 4.77 -4.18 -14.82
CA SER A 42 3.33 -3.94 -14.97
C SER A 42 2.62 -5.21 -15.46
N GLY A 43 1.47 -5.51 -14.88
CA GLY A 43 0.73 -6.74 -15.22
C GLY A 43 1.21 -8.01 -14.53
N SER A 44 2.22 -7.97 -13.65
CA SER A 44 2.70 -9.18 -12.93
C SER A 44 1.75 -9.70 -11.85
N GLY A 45 0.65 -9.00 -11.53
CA GLY A 45 -0.36 -9.42 -10.53
C GLY A 45 -0.30 -8.68 -9.19
N LYS A 46 0.61 -7.71 -9.00
CA LYS A 46 0.85 -7.00 -7.72
C LYS A 46 -0.39 -6.29 -7.17
N SER A 47 -1.07 -5.50 -7.99
CA SER A 47 -2.27 -4.76 -7.56
C SER A 47 -3.43 -5.71 -7.24
N THR A 48 -3.56 -6.82 -7.98
CA THR A 48 -4.52 -7.88 -7.67
C THR A 48 -4.22 -8.51 -6.31
N LEU A 49 -2.95 -8.79 -6.03
CA LEU A 49 -2.50 -9.30 -4.73
C LEU A 49 -2.84 -8.31 -3.60
N ALA A 50 -2.58 -7.01 -3.79
CA ALA A 50 -2.95 -5.97 -2.82
C ALA A 50 -4.45 -5.97 -2.52
N GLN A 51 -5.29 -6.06 -3.56
CA GLN A 51 -6.75 -6.08 -3.41
C GLN A 51 -7.24 -7.35 -2.69
N LEU A 52 -6.63 -8.51 -2.94
CA LEU A 52 -6.89 -9.75 -2.21
C LEU A 52 -6.52 -9.61 -0.73
N MET A 53 -5.35 -9.01 -0.43
CA MET A 53 -4.88 -8.78 0.93
C MET A 53 -5.76 -7.80 1.72
N CYS A 54 -6.47 -6.89 1.04
CA CYS A 54 -7.44 -5.97 1.67
C CYS A 54 -8.87 -6.53 1.73
N GLY A 55 -9.12 -7.73 1.19
CA GLY A 55 -10.46 -8.31 1.08
C GLY A 55 -11.40 -7.52 0.15
N LEU A 56 -10.83 -6.80 -0.83
CA LEU A 56 -11.56 -6.14 -1.92
C LEU A 56 -11.91 -7.13 -3.02
N LEU A 57 -11.06 -8.13 -3.24
CA LEU A 57 -11.29 -9.27 -4.12
C LEU A 57 -11.38 -10.56 -3.28
N VAL A 58 -12.15 -11.51 -3.80
CA VAL A 58 -12.21 -12.88 -3.27
C VAL A 58 -11.23 -13.75 -4.07
N PRO A 59 -10.36 -14.53 -3.42
CA PRO A 59 -9.46 -15.44 -4.12
C PRO A 59 -10.22 -16.56 -4.85
N SER A 60 -9.65 -17.11 -5.92
CA SER A 60 -10.14 -18.31 -6.59
C SER A 60 -9.77 -19.57 -5.81
N SER A 61 -8.57 -19.59 -5.18
CA SER A 61 -8.14 -20.61 -4.23
C SER A 61 -7.17 -20.05 -3.21
N GLY A 62 -6.92 -20.80 -2.14
CA GLY A 62 -6.08 -20.35 -1.04
C GLY A 62 -6.76 -19.32 -0.14
N GLU A 63 -5.98 -18.65 0.69
CA GLU A 63 -6.51 -17.69 1.66
C GLU A 63 -5.51 -16.62 2.07
N VAL A 64 -6.05 -15.50 2.57
CA VAL A 64 -5.30 -14.48 3.28
C VAL A 64 -5.78 -14.44 4.72
N LEU A 65 -4.87 -14.60 5.66
CA LEU A 65 -5.14 -14.53 7.10
C LEU A 65 -4.59 -13.21 7.66
N PHE A 66 -5.42 -12.46 8.36
CA PHE A 66 -5.04 -11.34 9.20
C PHE A 66 -5.30 -11.71 10.66
N GLU A 67 -4.25 -11.72 11.48
CA GLU A 67 -4.32 -12.17 12.89
C GLU A 67 -5.01 -13.53 13.04
N GLY A 68 -4.71 -14.47 12.13
CA GLY A 68 -5.26 -15.83 12.11
C GLY A 68 -6.69 -15.94 11.59
N LYS A 69 -7.32 -14.84 11.16
CA LYS A 69 -8.69 -14.84 10.62
C LYS A 69 -8.66 -14.70 9.10
N ASN A 70 -9.38 -15.56 8.40
CA ASN A 70 -9.49 -15.48 6.94
C ASN A 70 -10.29 -14.24 6.54
N ILE A 71 -9.62 -13.35 5.79
CA ILE A 71 -10.16 -12.05 5.35
C ILE A 71 -11.42 -12.22 4.49
N SER A 72 -11.44 -13.20 3.60
CA SER A 72 -12.54 -13.42 2.65
C SER A 72 -13.83 -13.91 3.34
N LEU A 73 -13.72 -14.46 4.55
CA LEU A 73 -14.86 -14.93 5.34
C LEU A 73 -15.46 -13.85 6.23
N CYS A 74 -14.77 -12.72 6.43
CA CYS A 74 -15.26 -11.63 7.28
C CYS A 74 -16.53 -11.01 6.70
N ARG A 75 -17.56 -10.80 7.54
CA ARG A 75 -18.84 -10.19 7.18
C ARG A 75 -19.27 -9.15 8.22
N GLY A 76 -20.17 -8.24 7.83
CA GLY A 76 -20.76 -7.25 8.74
C GLY A 76 -19.72 -6.48 9.56
N LYS A 77 -19.85 -6.49 10.88
CA LYS A 77 -18.93 -5.79 11.81
C LYS A 77 -17.49 -6.27 11.70
N GLN A 78 -17.23 -7.56 11.45
CA GLN A 78 -15.88 -8.08 11.29
C GLN A 78 -15.20 -7.47 10.05
N LYS A 79 -15.94 -7.33 8.94
CA LYS A 79 -15.42 -6.69 7.73
C LYS A 79 -15.15 -5.19 7.95
N GLN A 80 -15.98 -4.51 8.75
CA GLN A 80 -15.75 -3.11 9.11
C GLN A 80 -14.47 -2.96 9.95
N VAL A 81 -14.25 -3.80 10.95
CA VAL A 81 -13.03 -3.83 11.76
C VAL A 81 -11.82 -4.14 10.88
N LEU A 82 -11.90 -5.11 9.99
CA LEU A 82 -10.82 -5.43 9.05
C LEU A 82 -10.44 -4.22 8.20
N ARG A 83 -11.43 -3.51 7.66
CA ARG A 83 -11.23 -2.31 6.84
C ARG A 83 -10.60 -1.16 7.60
N SER A 84 -10.81 -1.03 8.93
CA SER A 84 -10.07 -0.04 9.72
C SER A 84 -8.63 -0.44 9.94
N LYS A 85 -8.34 -1.75 10.03
CA LYS A 85 -7.02 -2.29 10.37
C LYS A 85 -6.07 -2.44 9.18
N ILE A 86 -6.61 -2.66 7.99
CA ILE A 86 -5.83 -2.77 6.74
C ILE A 86 -6.29 -1.67 5.80
N GLN A 87 -5.40 -0.74 5.49
CA GLN A 87 -5.67 0.36 4.57
C GLN A 87 -4.85 0.23 3.30
N LEU A 88 -5.49 0.49 2.16
CA LEU A 88 -4.88 0.48 0.83
C LEU A 88 -4.78 1.90 0.28
N ILE A 89 -3.59 2.30 -0.11
CA ILE A 89 -3.29 3.57 -0.77
C ILE A 89 -2.99 3.26 -2.23
N LEU A 90 -3.89 3.68 -3.12
CA LEU A 90 -3.82 3.40 -4.55
C LEU A 90 -2.90 4.38 -5.29
N GLN A 91 -2.41 3.94 -6.45
CA GLN A 91 -1.62 4.73 -7.38
C GLN A 91 -2.34 6.03 -7.77
N ASP A 92 -3.59 5.95 -8.18
CA ASP A 92 -4.40 7.11 -8.56
C ASP A 92 -5.08 7.74 -7.33
N GLY A 93 -4.37 8.70 -6.71
CA GLY A 93 -4.93 9.48 -5.62
C GLY A 93 -6.16 10.31 -6.02
N LYS A 94 -6.29 10.69 -7.31
CA LYS A 94 -7.44 11.45 -7.81
C LYS A 94 -8.70 10.59 -7.83
N GLY A 95 -8.59 9.33 -8.27
CA GLY A 95 -9.72 8.40 -8.27
C GLY A 95 -10.13 7.92 -6.87
N ALA A 96 -9.22 8.04 -5.88
CA ALA A 96 -9.48 7.62 -4.51
C ALA A 96 -10.19 8.67 -3.64
N MET A 97 -10.28 9.92 -4.11
CA MET A 97 -10.90 11.05 -3.39
C MET A 97 -12.03 11.64 -4.19
N ASP A 98 -13.18 11.89 -3.57
CA ASP A 98 -14.25 12.68 -4.19
C ASP A 98 -13.74 14.12 -4.42
N PRO A 99 -13.67 14.60 -5.68
CA PRO A 99 -13.14 15.92 -5.99
C PRO A 99 -13.93 17.09 -5.40
N ARG A 100 -15.16 16.83 -4.97
CA ARG A 100 -16.05 17.83 -4.34
C ARG A 100 -15.75 18.02 -2.88
N PHE A 101 -15.11 17.03 -2.22
CA PHE A 101 -14.83 17.07 -0.79
C PHE A 101 -13.60 17.91 -0.50
N THR A 102 -13.65 18.60 0.66
CA THR A 102 -12.49 19.27 1.23
C THR A 102 -11.52 18.25 1.84
N VAL A 103 -10.26 18.65 2.00
CA VAL A 103 -9.26 17.83 2.70
C VAL A 103 -9.75 17.43 4.09
N TYR A 104 -10.39 18.34 4.81
CA TYR A 104 -11.01 18.03 6.09
C TYR A 104 -12.02 16.87 5.98
N GLN A 105 -12.94 16.94 5.02
CA GLN A 105 -13.97 15.91 4.84
C GLN A 105 -13.37 14.56 4.45
N ILE A 106 -12.32 14.58 3.62
CA ILE A 106 -11.62 13.37 3.18
C ILE A 106 -10.95 12.66 4.36
N ILE A 107 -10.26 13.41 5.25
CA ILE A 107 -9.56 12.83 6.40
C ILE A 107 -10.56 12.46 7.52
N ALA A 108 -11.65 13.23 7.68
CA ALA A 108 -12.70 12.96 8.67
C ALA A 108 -13.50 11.69 8.36
N GLU A 109 -13.62 11.30 7.09
CA GLU A 109 -14.42 10.13 6.66
C GLU A 109 -14.06 8.85 7.42
N PRO A 110 -12.81 8.36 7.43
CA PRO A 110 -12.44 7.16 8.17
C PRO A 110 -12.58 7.33 9.69
N ILE A 111 -12.34 8.53 10.25
CA ILE A 111 -12.57 8.81 11.67
C ILE A 111 -14.02 8.54 12.03
N ARG A 112 -14.96 9.10 11.26
CA ARG A 112 -16.41 8.96 11.49
C ARG A 112 -16.91 7.54 11.24
N ASN A 113 -16.33 6.82 10.29
CA ASN A 113 -16.74 5.47 9.94
C ASN A 113 -16.24 4.41 10.94
N PHE A 114 -15.05 4.60 11.52
CA PHE A 114 -14.40 3.57 12.32
C PHE A 114 -14.22 3.96 13.79
N ARG A 115 -14.33 5.25 14.13
CA ARG A 115 -14.05 5.78 15.45
C ARG A 115 -15.20 6.71 15.89
N LYS A 116 -15.34 6.87 17.21
CA LYS A 116 -16.31 7.79 17.79
C LYS A 116 -15.57 8.91 18.52
N LEU A 117 -15.31 9.99 17.81
CA LEU A 117 -14.68 11.19 18.37
C LEU A 117 -15.70 12.32 18.47
N SER A 118 -15.54 13.19 19.45
CA SER A 118 -16.21 14.48 19.46
C SER A 118 -15.67 15.37 18.32
N LYS A 119 -16.43 16.38 17.92
CA LYS A 119 -16.02 17.30 16.85
C LYS A 119 -14.67 17.99 17.15
N LYS A 120 -14.40 18.31 18.42
CA LYS A 120 -13.14 18.94 18.85
C LYS A 120 -11.97 17.96 18.74
N GLU A 121 -12.16 16.69 19.11
CA GLU A 121 -11.15 15.65 18.98
C GLU A 121 -10.88 15.30 17.51
N GLU A 122 -11.93 15.23 16.67
CA GLU A 122 -11.81 15.02 15.22
C GLU A 122 -10.95 16.13 14.58
N GLU A 123 -11.24 17.40 14.90
CA GLU A 123 -10.48 18.53 14.35
C GLU A 123 -9.01 18.50 14.79
N ARG A 124 -8.75 18.22 16.07
CA ARG A 124 -7.38 18.09 16.58
C ARG A 124 -6.62 16.97 15.86
N GLU A 125 -7.24 15.81 15.72
CA GLU A 125 -6.59 14.67 15.05
C GLU A 125 -6.30 14.97 13.58
N ILE A 126 -7.20 15.67 12.87
CA ILE A 126 -6.96 16.08 11.49
C ILE A 126 -5.78 17.05 11.40
N ASN A 127 -5.70 18.02 12.30
CA ASN A 127 -4.55 18.94 12.34
C ASN A 127 -3.24 18.21 12.63
N ASP A 128 -3.23 17.25 13.56
CA ASP A 128 -2.07 16.42 13.87
C ASP A 128 -1.64 15.57 12.65
N LEU A 129 -2.59 15.01 11.91
CA LEU A 129 -2.33 14.26 10.68
C LEU A 129 -1.80 15.15 9.56
N LEU A 130 -2.32 16.36 9.40
CA LEU A 130 -1.80 17.33 8.42
C LEU A 130 -0.38 17.75 8.76
N ALA A 131 -0.09 18.06 10.03
CA ALA A 131 1.26 18.40 10.49
C ALA A 131 2.24 17.24 10.25
N MET A 132 1.81 15.99 10.54
CA MET A 132 2.59 14.78 10.27
C MET A 132 2.92 14.62 8.79
N MET A 133 2.00 14.99 7.91
CA MET A 133 2.19 14.98 6.44
C MET A 133 2.92 16.23 5.93
N GLU A 134 3.39 17.11 6.82
CA GLU A 134 4.02 18.38 6.46
C GLU A 134 3.14 19.22 5.52
N LEU A 135 1.85 19.23 5.79
CA LEU A 135 0.85 20.02 5.10
C LEU A 135 0.39 21.17 6.02
N PRO A 136 0.28 22.40 5.52
CA PRO A 136 -0.19 23.52 6.30
C PRO A 136 -1.67 23.34 6.70
N GLU A 137 -2.07 23.85 7.87
CA GLU A 137 -3.41 23.65 8.40
C GLU A 137 -4.51 24.21 7.48
N GLU A 138 -4.22 25.29 6.78
CA GLU A 138 -5.16 25.97 5.88
C GLU A 138 -5.59 25.08 4.71
N ILE A 139 -4.80 24.06 4.37
CA ILE A 139 -5.11 23.14 3.28
C ILE A 139 -6.40 22.35 3.53
N LYS A 140 -6.81 22.22 4.80
CA LYS A 140 -8.03 21.49 5.18
C LYS A 140 -9.31 22.03 4.54
N LEU A 141 -9.32 23.32 4.17
CA LEU A 141 -10.44 23.96 3.52
C LEU A 141 -10.46 23.83 2.00
N ARG A 142 -9.32 23.43 1.39
CA ARG A 142 -9.21 23.22 -0.06
C ARG A 142 -9.90 21.93 -0.48
N LYS A 143 -10.41 21.92 -1.71
CA LYS A 143 -10.96 20.72 -2.33
C LYS A 143 -9.85 19.86 -2.94
N ALA A 144 -10.12 18.56 -3.11
CA ALA A 144 -9.14 17.60 -3.62
C ALA A 144 -8.52 18.01 -4.97
N HIS A 145 -9.31 18.61 -5.87
CA HIS A 145 -8.83 19.02 -7.20
C HIS A 145 -7.95 20.28 -7.20
N GLU A 146 -7.93 21.03 -6.09
CA GLU A 146 -7.10 22.24 -5.92
C GLU A 146 -5.69 21.92 -5.42
N LEU A 147 -5.40 20.64 -5.16
CA LEU A 147 -4.13 20.18 -4.60
C LEU A 147 -3.15 19.79 -5.69
N SER A 148 -1.85 20.04 -5.46
CA SER A 148 -0.79 19.45 -6.27
C SER A 148 -0.76 17.92 -6.11
N GLY A 149 -0.16 17.19 -7.07
CA GLY A 149 -0.05 15.72 -7.01
C GLY A 149 0.60 15.22 -5.72
N GLY A 150 1.67 15.86 -5.26
CA GLY A 150 2.33 15.52 -4.00
C GLY A 150 1.46 15.82 -2.77
N GLN A 151 0.68 16.91 -2.77
CA GLN A 151 -0.27 17.20 -1.71
C GLN A 151 -1.40 16.17 -1.69
N GLN A 152 -1.93 15.78 -2.85
CA GLN A 152 -2.95 14.73 -2.95
C GLN A 152 -2.48 13.41 -2.37
N LYS A 153 -1.24 12.98 -2.69
CA LYS A 153 -0.66 11.74 -2.13
C LYS A 153 -0.54 11.82 -0.61
N ARG A 154 -0.05 12.93 -0.06
CA ARG A 154 0.06 13.14 1.38
C ARG A 154 -1.31 13.15 2.07
N VAL A 155 -2.34 13.73 1.45
CA VAL A 155 -3.73 13.67 1.94
C VAL A 155 -4.27 12.23 1.92
N CYS A 156 -3.99 11.43 0.88
CA CYS A 156 -4.36 10.02 0.83
C CYS A 156 -3.71 9.21 1.96
N ILE A 157 -2.44 9.49 2.28
CA ILE A 157 -1.74 8.86 3.40
C ILE A 157 -2.36 9.29 4.73
N ALA A 158 -2.62 10.59 4.93
CA ALA A 158 -3.31 11.11 6.11
C ALA A 158 -4.68 10.44 6.32
N ARG A 159 -5.48 10.32 5.25
CA ARG A 159 -6.77 9.62 5.27
C ARG A 159 -6.63 8.16 5.71
N ALA A 160 -5.64 7.44 5.19
CA ALA A 160 -5.40 6.06 5.58
C ALA A 160 -5.00 5.96 7.06
N LEU A 161 -4.12 6.84 7.54
CA LEU A 161 -3.67 6.90 8.93
C LEU A 161 -4.80 7.28 9.91
N ALA A 162 -5.78 8.06 9.46
CA ALA A 162 -6.94 8.47 10.26
C ALA A 162 -7.81 7.29 10.73
N ALA A 163 -7.75 6.15 10.02
CA ALA A 163 -8.36 4.90 10.46
C ALA A 163 -7.59 4.21 11.60
N GLN A 164 -6.37 4.64 11.93
CA GLN A 164 -5.42 3.99 12.85
C GLN A 164 -5.15 2.53 12.47
N PRO A 165 -4.67 2.29 11.24
CA PRO A 165 -4.47 0.94 10.74
C PRO A 165 -3.27 0.24 11.40
N ASP A 166 -3.33 -1.09 11.45
CA ASP A 166 -2.19 -1.92 11.84
C ASP A 166 -1.29 -2.22 10.62
N VAL A 167 -1.87 -2.15 9.41
CA VAL A 167 -1.19 -2.43 8.14
C VAL A 167 -1.53 -1.38 7.09
N LEU A 168 -0.51 -0.83 6.46
CA LEU A 168 -0.63 0.01 5.27
C LEU A 168 -0.10 -0.73 4.05
N ILE A 169 -0.94 -0.82 3.03
CA ILE A 169 -0.57 -1.34 1.72
C ILE A 169 -0.52 -0.17 0.75
N PHE A 170 0.62 0.00 0.09
CA PHE A 170 0.86 1.04 -0.90
C PHE A 170 0.93 0.38 -2.28
N ASP A 171 0.01 0.72 -3.17
CA ASP A 171 0.00 0.22 -4.55
C ASP A 171 0.45 1.35 -5.48
N GLU A 172 1.73 1.32 -5.86
CA GLU A 172 2.39 2.34 -6.70
C GLU A 172 2.16 3.79 -6.23
N ALA A 173 2.10 3.99 -4.92
CA ALA A 173 1.64 5.23 -4.31
C ALA A 173 2.51 6.48 -4.62
N VAL A 174 3.75 6.32 -5.09
CA VAL A 174 4.66 7.41 -5.44
C VAL A 174 4.99 7.50 -6.93
N SER A 175 4.37 6.67 -7.77
CA SER A 175 4.56 6.72 -9.21
C SER A 175 4.01 8.01 -9.82
N GLY A 176 4.64 8.49 -10.89
CA GLY A 176 4.21 9.70 -11.60
C GLY A 176 4.50 11.02 -10.87
N LEU A 177 5.25 11.00 -9.77
CA LEU A 177 5.74 12.18 -9.08
C LEU A 177 7.14 12.55 -9.58
N ASP A 178 7.46 13.84 -9.56
CA ASP A 178 8.83 14.29 -9.78
C ASP A 178 9.78 13.76 -8.69
N VAL A 179 11.08 13.70 -9.02
CA VAL A 179 12.10 13.04 -8.19
C VAL A 179 12.18 13.62 -6.78
N LEU A 180 12.09 14.96 -6.63
CA LEU A 180 12.21 15.61 -5.33
C LEU A 180 10.99 15.34 -4.45
N VAL A 181 9.79 15.46 -5.01
CA VAL A 181 8.53 15.17 -4.30
C VAL A 181 8.46 13.69 -3.94
N ARG A 182 8.88 12.79 -4.84
CA ARG A 182 8.96 11.35 -4.58
C ARG A 182 9.87 11.07 -3.40
N LYS A 183 11.11 11.57 -3.42
CA LYS A 183 12.07 11.38 -2.32
C LYS A 183 11.50 11.87 -0.99
N HIS A 184 10.91 13.05 -0.98
CA HIS A 184 10.31 13.63 0.22
C HIS A 184 9.20 12.72 0.83
N ILE A 185 8.35 12.14 -0.02
CA ILE A 185 7.31 11.19 0.46
C ILE A 185 7.94 9.89 0.97
N LEU A 186 8.98 9.37 0.31
CA LEU A 186 9.66 8.16 0.76
C LEU A 186 10.33 8.37 2.13
N ASP A 187 11.00 9.51 2.33
CA ASP A 187 11.61 9.89 3.62
C ASP A 187 10.54 9.99 4.72
N LEU A 188 9.39 10.60 4.40
CA LEU A 188 8.26 10.68 5.31
C LEU A 188 7.73 9.29 5.69
N LEU A 189 7.55 8.38 4.73
CA LEU A 189 7.08 7.02 5.00
C LEU A 189 8.07 6.23 5.86
N LYS A 190 9.37 6.36 5.58
CA LYS A 190 10.43 5.71 6.35
C LYS A 190 10.42 6.19 7.81
N ARG A 191 10.33 7.51 8.03
CA ARG A 191 10.21 8.11 9.36
C ARG A 191 8.96 7.61 10.10
N LEU A 192 7.80 7.64 9.47
CA LEU A 192 6.55 7.15 10.06
C LEU A 192 6.60 5.68 10.44
N HIS A 193 7.20 4.84 9.60
CA HIS A 193 7.40 3.44 9.92
C HIS A 193 8.28 3.26 11.17
N GLN A 194 9.40 3.98 11.24
CA GLN A 194 10.34 3.91 12.37
C GLN A 194 9.70 4.37 13.69
N GLU A 195 8.98 5.50 13.66
CA GLU A 195 8.34 6.10 14.84
C GLU A 195 7.17 5.29 15.37
N ARG A 196 6.36 4.72 14.46
CA ARG A 196 5.09 4.04 14.82
C ARG A 196 5.15 2.53 14.75
N LYS A 197 6.25 1.95 14.26
CA LYS A 197 6.41 0.52 14.02
C LYS A 197 5.23 -0.10 13.25
N MET A 198 4.71 0.65 12.28
CA MET A 198 3.61 0.20 11.43
C MET A 198 4.07 -0.91 10.51
N THR A 199 3.18 -1.86 10.25
CA THR A 199 3.42 -2.85 9.20
C THR A 199 3.14 -2.20 7.84
N CYS A 200 4.14 -2.19 6.95
CA CYS A 200 4.04 -1.60 5.62
C CYS A 200 4.28 -2.66 4.54
N PHE A 201 3.42 -2.65 3.53
CA PHE A 201 3.60 -3.46 2.32
C PHE A 201 3.58 -2.53 1.11
N PHE A 202 4.72 -2.36 0.46
CA PHE A 202 4.92 -1.37 -0.58
C PHE A 202 5.08 -2.04 -1.95
N ILE A 203 4.14 -1.79 -2.85
CA ILE A 203 4.15 -2.29 -4.21
C ILE A 203 4.70 -1.20 -5.13
N THR A 204 5.70 -1.56 -5.93
CA THR A 204 6.32 -0.67 -6.91
C THR A 204 6.88 -1.48 -8.09
N HIS A 205 7.08 -0.82 -9.23
CA HIS A 205 7.90 -1.34 -10.32
C HIS A 205 9.37 -0.87 -10.22
N ASP A 206 9.64 0.11 -9.33
CA ASP A 206 10.98 0.66 -9.10
C ASP A 206 11.69 -0.11 -7.99
N LEU A 207 12.71 -0.90 -8.34
CA LEU A 207 13.47 -1.69 -7.37
C LEU A 207 14.32 -0.80 -6.44
N ASP A 208 14.83 0.34 -6.90
CA ASP A 208 15.55 1.34 -6.11
C ASP A 208 14.68 1.88 -4.96
N VAL A 209 13.41 2.18 -5.24
CA VAL A 209 12.43 2.59 -4.21
C VAL A 209 12.21 1.48 -3.19
N ALA A 210 12.10 0.22 -3.64
CA ALA A 210 11.93 -0.92 -2.75
C ALA A 210 13.14 -1.10 -1.82
N LEU A 211 14.36 -1.02 -2.38
CA LEU A 211 15.61 -1.14 -1.62
C LEU A 211 15.83 0.04 -0.64
N TYR A 212 15.30 1.22 -0.99
CA TYR A 212 15.37 2.39 -0.10
C TYR A 212 14.50 2.28 1.14
N LEU A 213 13.31 1.66 1.00
CA LEU A 213 12.29 1.63 2.05
C LEU A 213 12.29 0.35 2.88
N ALA A 214 12.50 -0.80 2.26
CA ALA A 214 12.13 -2.08 2.82
C ALA A 214 13.32 -2.90 3.32
N ASP A 215 13.10 -3.61 4.43
CA ASP A 215 14.05 -4.59 4.97
C ASP A 215 13.88 -5.97 4.32
N ARG A 216 12.79 -6.16 3.59
CA ARG A 216 12.48 -7.40 2.87
C ARG A 216 11.86 -7.07 1.53
N VAL A 217 12.43 -7.66 0.48
CA VAL A 217 12.00 -7.43 -0.91
C VAL A 217 11.58 -8.76 -1.52
N MET A 218 10.36 -8.76 -2.04
CA MET A 218 9.81 -9.86 -2.84
C MET A 218 9.73 -9.43 -4.30
N VAL A 219 10.03 -10.34 -5.21
CA VAL A 219 9.94 -10.09 -6.66
C VAL A 219 8.86 -10.96 -7.26
N MET A 220 7.91 -10.32 -7.96
CA MET A 220 6.78 -10.99 -8.59
C MET A 220 6.91 -10.95 -10.11
N ARG A 221 6.71 -12.11 -10.75
CA ARG A 221 6.68 -12.24 -12.21
C ARG A 221 5.62 -13.23 -12.62
N CYS A 222 4.78 -12.88 -13.60
CA CYS A 222 3.73 -13.76 -14.14
C CYS A 222 2.88 -14.44 -13.05
N GLY A 223 2.40 -13.67 -12.07
CA GLY A 223 1.56 -14.15 -10.99
C GLY A 223 2.29 -14.83 -9.82
N LYS A 224 3.58 -15.11 -9.92
CA LYS A 224 4.38 -15.86 -8.91
C LYS A 224 5.37 -14.98 -8.19
N ILE A 225 5.61 -15.23 -6.90
CA ILE A 225 6.77 -14.71 -6.20
C ILE A 225 7.96 -15.60 -6.56
N ILE A 226 8.90 -15.04 -7.33
CA ILE A 226 10.08 -15.75 -7.85
C ILE A 226 11.31 -15.57 -6.96
N GLU A 227 11.30 -14.55 -6.12
CA GLU A 227 12.35 -14.28 -5.14
C GLU A 227 11.79 -13.56 -3.92
N ASP A 228 12.32 -13.89 -2.75
CA ASP A 228 11.93 -13.30 -1.46
C ASP A 228 13.19 -13.24 -0.60
N ARG A 229 13.69 -12.04 -0.30
CA ARG A 229 14.95 -11.81 0.40
C ARG A 229 14.84 -10.73 1.46
N THR A 230 15.48 -10.97 2.60
CA THR A 230 15.79 -9.91 3.54
C THR A 230 16.94 -9.08 2.98
N PHE A 231 16.79 -7.77 2.97
CA PHE A 231 17.74 -6.83 2.40
C PHE A 231 18.49 -6.11 3.53
N HIS A 232 19.81 -6.21 3.52
CA HIS A 232 20.71 -5.60 4.52
C HIS A 232 21.73 -4.64 3.88
N GLY A 233 21.33 -3.96 2.79
CA GLY A 233 22.17 -2.96 2.12
C GLY A 233 23.04 -3.50 0.99
N SER A 234 23.16 -4.84 0.80
CA SER A 234 23.83 -5.43 -0.37
C SER A 234 22.84 -6.13 -1.29
N THR A 235 22.98 -5.90 -2.59
CA THR A 235 22.19 -6.55 -3.64
C THR A 235 22.64 -7.97 -3.96
N ASP A 236 23.74 -8.46 -3.36
CA ASP A 236 24.25 -9.82 -3.55
C ASP A 236 23.30 -10.93 -3.08
N CYS A 237 22.35 -10.57 -2.20
CA CYS A 237 21.31 -11.48 -1.73
C CYS A 237 20.35 -11.92 -2.86
N PHE A 238 20.26 -11.14 -3.95
CA PHE A 238 19.38 -11.46 -5.08
C PHE A 238 20.10 -12.35 -6.08
N THR A 239 19.58 -13.56 -6.26
CA THR A 239 20.22 -14.61 -7.06
C THR A 239 19.46 -14.93 -8.35
N HIS A 240 18.16 -14.65 -8.39
CA HIS A 240 17.31 -14.96 -9.54
C HIS A 240 17.70 -14.12 -10.77
N PRO A 241 17.85 -14.73 -11.97
CA PRO A 241 18.30 -14.02 -13.18
C PRO A 241 17.43 -12.80 -13.54
N TYR A 242 16.12 -12.92 -13.38
CA TYR A 242 15.20 -11.81 -13.62
C TYR A 242 15.41 -10.62 -12.64
N THR A 243 15.64 -10.91 -11.35
CA THR A 243 15.94 -9.86 -10.37
C THR A 243 17.26 -9.16 -10.70
N LYS A 244 18.26 -9.92 -11.15
CA LYS A 244 19.53 -9.34 -11.61
C LYS A 244 19.34 -8.43 -12.82
N LEU A 245 18.48 -8.77 -13.76
CA LEU A 245 18.13 -7.89 -14.88
C LEU A 245 17.48 -6.60 -14.39
N LEU A 246 16.56 -6.67 -13.42
CA LEU A 246 15.95 -5.48 -12.80
C LEU A 246 17.01 -4.61 -12.10
N LEU A 247 17.96 -5.21 -11.39
CA LEU A 247 19.07 -4.51 -10.74
C LEU A 247 19.97 -3.79 -11.75
N HIS A 248 20.26 -4.39 -12.89
CA HIS A 248 21.05 -3.75 -13.94
C HIS A 248 20.34 -2.58 -14.64
N SER A 249 19.01 -2.54 -14.59
CA SER A 249 18.22 -1.42 -15.15
C SER A 249 18.11 -0.22 -14.21
N ILE A 250 18.55 -0.36 -12.95
CA ILE A 250 18.60 0.76 -12.01
C ILE A 250 19.79 1.65 -12.43
N ALA A 251 19.50 2.86 -12.92
CA ALA A 251 20.52 3.89 -12.98
C ALA A 251 20.97 4.20 -11.54
N PRO A 252 22.27 4.47 -11.29
CA PRO A 252 22.79 4.69 -9.95
C PRO A 252 22.23 6.02 -9.37
N TYR A 253 21.02 5.97 -8.82
CA TYR A 253 20.37 7.12 -8.15
C TYR A 253 20.68 7.20 -6.66
N LEU A 254 21.43 6.23 -6.12
CA LEU A 254 21.84 6.17 -4.71
C LEU A 254 23.36 6.25 -4.63
N GLY A 255 23.92 7.39 -5.01
CA GLY A 255 25.26 7.82 -4.67
C GLY A 255 25.22 8.86 -3.57
#